data_4a1fb247126bfe45ae8746c7baf46448
#
_entry.id   4a1fb247126bfe45ae8746c7baf46448
#
_cell.length_a   1.000
_cell.length_b   1.000
_cell.length_c   1.000
_cell.angle_alpha   90.00
_cell.angle_beta   90.00
_cell.angle_gamma   90.00
#
_symmetry.space_group_name_H-M   'P 1'
#
loop_
_entity.id
_entity.type
_entity.pdbx_description
1 polymer ?
#
loop_
_entity_poly.entity_id
_entity_poly.type
_entity_poly.pdbx_seq_one_letter_code
_entity_poly.pdbx_strand_id
1 'polypeptide(L)'
;MLPTLFSSTILAGALAGSAMAQAPDAGCVLPSEPKGIPAAIDAAITGPADKDRACMKALLIREARMMFVSLGADGAPTYTLQTLDDWIARVKARGHTMLEEKQLKFHTDRYGNIAHIWSSYALYSDGKQVARGINSIQAIKEAGGWRVTGIMVQAESATAPLPKKYLPYGRQA
;
A
#
# COMPACT_ATOMS: atom_id res chain seq x y z
N MET A 1 -36.69 -60.99 15.95
CA MET A 1 -36.02 -60.41 14.79
C MET A 1 -35.86 -58.92 15.07
N LEU A 2 -34.66 -58.44 15.54
CA LEU A 2 -34.36 -57.04 15.71
C LEU A 2 -33.55 -56.55 14.49
N PRO A 3 -33.80 -55.36 13.95
CA PRO A 3 -32.95 -54.76 12.95
C PRO A 3 -31.81 -53.98 13.61
N THR A 4 -30.59 -54.26 13.16
CA THR A 4 -29.36 -53.59 13.47
C THR A 4 -29.31 -52.18 12.82
N LEU A 5 -29.18 -51.12 13.63
CA LEU A 5 -28.94 -49.76 13.17
C LEU A 5 -27.45 -49.58 12.89
N PHE A 6 -27.07 -49.32 11.63
CA PHE A 6 -25.74 -48.87 11.23
C PHE A 6 -25.63 -47.37 11.47
N SER A 7 -24.76 -46.98 12.42
CA SER A 7 -24.42 -45.58 12.67
C SER A 7 -23.25 -45.21 11.75
N SER A 8 -23.48 -44.40 10.70
CA SER A 8 -22.43 -43.88 9.84
C SER A 8 -21.89 -42.59 10.44
N THR A 9 -20.69 -42.64 10.98
CA THR A 9 -19.96 -41.46 11.45
C THR A 9 -19.27 -40.77 10.27
N ILE A 10 -19.75 -39.58 9.88
CA ILE A 10 -19.12 -38.76 8.87
C ILE A 10 -18.00 -37.94 9.57
N LEU A 11 -16.77 -38.30 9.26
CA LEU A 11 -15.59 -37.56 9.69
C LEU A 11 -15.40 -36.32 8.77
N ALA A 12 -15.83 -35.16 9.21
CA ALA A 12 -15.58 -33.89 8.50
C ALA A 12 -14.12 -33.47 8.70
N GLY A 13 -13.27 -33.78 7.75
CA GLY A 13 -11.89 -33.28 7.70
C GLY A 13 -11.86 -31.79 7.38
N ALA A 14 -11.56 -30.93 8.36
CA ALA A 14 -11.28 -29.53 8.14
C ALA A 14 -9.89 -29.40 7.48
N LEU A 15 -9.85 -29.11 6.19
CA LEU A 15 -8.65 -28.68 5.48
C LEU A 15 -8.35 -27.23 5.90
N ALA A 16 -7.54 -27.07 6.95
CA ALA A 16 -6.93 -25.79 7.26
C ALA A 16 -5.86 -25.51 6.20
N GLY A 17 -6.25 -24.76 5.16
CA GLY A 17 -5.34 -24.22 4.19
C GLY A 17 -4.41 -23.22 4.87
N SER A 18 -3.19 -23.63 5.21
CA SER A 18 -2.12 -22.73 5.66
C SER A 18 -1.79 -21.79 4.47
N ALA A 19 -2.21 -20.54 4.55
CA ALA A 19 -1.71 -19.50 3.65
C ALA A 19 -0.21 -19.40 3.88
N MET A 20 0.58 -19.94 2.95
CA MET A 20 2.03 -19.80 2.96
C MET A 20 2.36 -18.32 2.81
N ALA A 21 2.86 -17.69 3.86
CA ALA A 21 3.41 -16.35 3.80
C ALA A 21 4.56 -16.37 2.78
N GLN A 22 4.45 -15.57 1.73
CA GLN A 22 5.47 -15.47 0.70
C GLN A 22 6.72 -14.86 1.33
N ALA A 23 7.85 -15.59 1.31
CA ALA A 23 9.13 -15.08 1.80
C ALA A 23 9.48 -13.80 1.02
N PRO A 24 9.95 -12.73 1.70
CA PRO A 24 10.40 -11.52 1.01
C PRO A 24 11.57 -11.85 0.09
N ASP A 25 11.56 -11.28 -1.11
CA ASP A 25 12.68 -11.37 -2.05
C ASP A 25 13.97 -10.92 -1.37
N ALA A 26 15.07 -11.65 -1.65
CA ALA A 26 16.39 -11.40 -1.06
C ALA A 26 16.83 -9.94 -1.33
N GLY A 27 16.82 -9.10 -0.29
CA GLY A 27 17.19 -7.68 -0.35
C GLY A 27 16.10 -6.69 0.09
N CYS A 28 14.84 -7.10 0.20
CA CYS A 28 13.76 -6.23 0.66
C CYS A 28 13.49 -6.45 2.15
N VAL A 29 13.87 -5.49 2.98
CA VAL A 29 13.66 -5.54 4.44
C VAL A 29 12.30 -4.93 4.78
N LEU A 30 11.43 -5.74 5.39
CA LEU A 30 10.15 -5.24 5.88
C LEU A 30 10.36 -4.36 7.14
N PRO A 31 9.59 -3.28 7.30
CA PRO A 31 9.67 -2.45 8.50
C PRO A 31 9.37 -3.26 9.77
N SER A 32 10.21 -3.12 10.79
CA SER A 32 9.99 -3.72 12.12
C SER A 32 8.88 -3.01 12.89
N GLU A 33 8.66 -1.71 12.58
CA GLU A 33 7.63 -0.84 13.15
C GLU A 33 6.81 -0.18 12.04
N PRO A 34 5.50 0.10 12.25
CA PRO A 34 4.63 0.63 11.21
C PRO A 34 5.03 2.03 10.74
N LYS A 35 5.70 2.82 11.59
CA LYS A 35 6.25 4.13 11.21
C LYS A 35 7.34 4.07 10.13
N GLY A 36 7.90 2.89 9.86
CA GLY A 36 8.86 2.68 8.78
C GLY A 36 8.22 2.45 7.40
N ILE A 37 6.90 2.20 7.34
CA ILE A 37 6.18 1.94 6.08
C ILE A 37 6.29 3.09 5.08
N PRO A 38 6.12 4.37 5.47
CA PRO A 38 6.25 5.49 4.53
C PRO A 38 7.60 5.51 3.80
N ALA A 39 8.70 5.36 4.54
CA ALA A 39 10.04 5.31 3.93
C ALA A 39 10.25 4.07 3.05
N ALA A 40 9.66 2.92 3.42
CA ALA A 40 9.72 1.71 2.61
C ALA A 40 8.94 1.88 1.28
N ILE A 41 7.81 2.58 1.28
CA ILE A 41 7.06 2.93 0.07
C ILE A 41 7.91 3.85 -0.82
N ASP A 42 8.48 4.93 -0.27
CA ASP A 42 9.35 5.86 -1.01
C ASP A 42 10.49 5.11 -1.71
N ALA A 43 11.20 4.25 -0.97
CA ALA A 43 12.30 3.45 -1.53
C ALA A 43 11.83 2.48 -2.63
N ALA A 44 10.67 1.85 -2.45
CA ALA A 44 10.10 0.92 -3.41
C ALA A 44 9.61 1.63 -4.70
N ILE A 45 9.13 2.87 -4.60
CA ILE A 45 8.66 3.67 -5.76
C ILE A 45 9.83 4.36 -6.46
N THR A 46 10.78 4.94 -5.74
CA THR A 46 11.85 5.76 -6.31
C THR A 46 12.77 4.97 -7.24
N GLY A 47 13.09 5.54 -8.39
CA GLY A 47 13.93 4.99 -9.46
C GLY A 47 13.21 4.96 -10.82
N PRO A 48 13.84 4.39 -11.87
CA PRO A 48 13.21 4.27 -13.19
C PRO A 48 11.85 3.58 -13.11
N ALA A 49 10.88 4.06 -13.88
CA ALA A 49 9.53 3.52 -13.84
C ALA A 49 9.46 2.05 -14.26
N ASP A 50 10.35 1.62 -15.12
CA ASP A 50 10.52 0.23 -15.59
C ASP A 50 11.39 -0.66 -14.70
N LYS A 51 11.93 -0.11 -13.58
CA LYS A 51 12.70 -0.94 -12.63
C LYS A 51 11.85 -2.08 -12.07
N ASP A 52 12.51 -3.12 -11.59
CA ASP A 52 11.86 -4.16 -10.80
C ASP A 52 11.25 -3.57 -9.51
N ARG A 53 10.03 -3.97 -9.21
CA ARG A 53 9.24 -3.56 -8.03
C ARG A 53 9.12 -4.69 -7.00
N ALA A 54 10.12 -5.57 -6.91
CA ALA A 54 10.12 -6.69 -5.96
C ALA A 54 9.89 -6.22 -4.53
N CYS A 55 10.52 -5.10 -4.10
CA CYS A 55 10.32 -4.56 -2.76
C CYS A 55 8.90 -4.01 -2.53
N MET A 56 8.23 -3.51 -3.57
CA MET A 56 6.81 -3.16 -3.45
C MET A 56 5.95 -4.42 -3.28
N LYS A 57 6.26 -5.50 -4.01
CA LYS A 57 5.59 -6.81 -3.86
C LYS A 57 5.85 -7.43 -2.49
N ALA A 58 7.07 -7.28 -1.94
CA ALA A 58 7.37 -7.75 -0.59
C ALA A 58 6.63 -6.93 0.48
N LEU A 59 6.52 -5.61 0.31
CA LEU A 59 5.90 -4.70 1.27
C LEU A 59 4.37 -4.86 1.32
N LEU A 60 3.69 -5.12 0.21
CA LEU A 60 2.25 -5.33 0.15
C LEU A 60 1.90 -6.82 0.27
N ILE A 61 0.81 -7.15 0.97
CA ILE A 61 0.24 -8.50 0.87
C ILE A 61 -0.36 -8.72 -0.53
N ARG A 62 -0.47 -9.96 -0.95
CA ARG A 62 -0.99 -10.32 -2.29
C ARG A 62 -2.40 -9.78 -2.55
N GLU A 63 -3.24 -9.77 -1.53
CA GLU A 63 -4.63 -9.32 -1.57
C GLU A 63 -4.78 -7.80 -1.48
N ALA A 64 -3.69 -7.07 -1.26
CA ALA A 64 -3.72 -5.60 -1.13
C ALA A 64 -4.36 -4.93 -2.34
N ARG A 65 -5.07 -3.84 -2.09
CA ARG A 65 -5.66 -3.01 -3.14
C ARG A 65 -5.18 -1.58 -3.02
N MET A 66 -5.01 -0.96 -4.17
CA MET A 66 -4.67 0.46 -4.27
C MET A 66 -5.86 1.20 -4.87
N MET A 67 -6.40 2.15 -4.13
CA MET A 67 -7.52 2.99 -4.59
C MET A 67 -7.00 4.40 -4.85
N PHE A 68 -7.18 4.88 -6.07
CA PHE A 68 -6.83 6.23 -6.47
C PHE A 68 -8.09 7.07 -6.61
N VAL A 69 -8.23 8.06 -5.74
CA VAL A 69 -9.37 8.98 -5.71
C VAL A 69 -9.00 10.26 -6.46
N SER A 70 -9.87 10.70 -7.33
CA SER A 70 -9.78 11.97 -8.06
C SER A 70 -11.07 12.76 -7.89
N LEU A 71 -10.98 14.08 -7.96
CA LEU A 71 -12.15 14.95 -7.96
C LEU A 71 -12.37 15.52 -9.36
N GLY A 72 -13.60 15.45 -9.85
CA GLY A 72 -14.04 16.14 -11.05
C GLY A 72 -14.00 17.65 -10.86
N ALA A 73 -14.22 18.39 -11.95
CA ALA A 73 -14.30 19.85 -11.90
C ALA A 73 -15.47 20.38 -11.05
N ASP A 74 -16.52 19.58 -10.91
CA ASP A 74 -17.69 19.79 -10.04
C ASP A 74 -17.44 19.38 -8.58
N GLY A 75 -16.24 18.86 -8.25
CA GLY A 75 -15.90 18.31 -6.95
C GLY A 75 -16.43 16.89 -6.69
N ALA A 76 -17.14 16.28 -7.64
CA ALA A 76 -17.62 14.91 -7.50
C ALA A 76 -16.46 13.92 -7.47
N PRO A 77 -16.42 12.97 -6.48
CA PRO A 77 -15.33 12.00 -6.41
C PRO A 77 -15.52 10.90 -7.47
N THR A 78 -14.40 10.53 -8.09
CA THR A 78 -14.26 9.31 -8.86
C THR A 78 -13.13 8.47 -8.27
N TYR A 79 -13.13 7.16 -8.50
CA TYR A 79 -12.03 6.33 -8.01
C TYR A 79 -11.72 5.20 -8.99
N THR A 80 -10.46 4.77 -8.95
CA THR A 80 -9.97 3.57 -9.63
C THR A 80 -9.41 2.61 -8.60
N LEU A 81 -9.90 1.38 -8.59
CA LEU A 81 -9.36 0.31 -7.74
C LEU A 81 -8.44 -0.58 -8.59
N GLN A 82 -7.23 -0.83 -8.10
CA GLN A 82 -6.20 -1.60 -8.80
C GLN A 82 -5.59 -2.66 -7.89
N THR A 83 -5.17 -3.78 -8.47
CA THR A 83 -4.21 -4.68 -7.84
C THR A 83 -2.82 -4.06 -7.88
N LEU A 84 -1.88 -4.61 -7.10
CA LEU A 84 -0.49 -4.19 -7.17
C LEU A 84 0.12 -4.46 -8.55
N ASP A 85 -0.21 -5.60 -9.18
CA ASP A 85 0.31 -5.94 -10.51
C ASP A 85 -0.22 -4.98 -11.60
N ASP A 86 -1.49 -4.57 -11.53
CA ASP A 86 -2.05 -3.55 -12.43
C ASP A 86 -1.32 -2.21 -12.29
N TRP A 87 -1.04 -1.80 -11.04
CA TRP A 87 -0.28 -0.59 -10.75
C TRP A 87 1.15 -0.67 -11.29
N ILE A 88 1.85 -1.80 -11.06
CA ILE A 88 3.20 -2.04 -11.56
C ILE A 88 3.23 -1.98 -13.10
N ALA A 89 2.28 -2.65 -13.78
CA ALA A 89 2.19 -2.64 -15.24
C ALA A 89 2.00 -1.21 -15.77
N ARG A 90 1.11 -0.43 -15.16
CA ARG A 90 0.85 0.96 -15.53
C ARG A 90 2.08 1.86 -15.30
N VAL A 91 2.80 1.67 -14.20
CA VAL A 91 4.03 2.42 -13.93
C VAL A 91 5.12 2.03 -14.92
N LYS A 92 5.32 0.75 -15.16
CA LYS A 92 6.35 0.22 -16.09
C LYS A 92 6.15 0.72 -17.53
N ALA A 93 4.91 0.93 -17.96
CA ALA A 93 4.60 1.50 -19.28
C ALA A 93 5.17 2.90 -19.51
N ARG A 94 5.66 3.59 -18.47
CA ARG A 94 6.32 4.90 -18.56
C ARG A 94 7.80 4.81 -18.94
N GLY A 95 8.34 3.59 -19.10
CA GLY A 95 9.73 3.35 -19.52
C GLY A 95 10.74 3.86 -18.49
N HIS A 96 11.81 4.48 -18.99
CA HIS A 96 12.93 4.97 -18.14
C HIS A 96 12.64 6.28 -17.37
N THR A 97 11.40 6.79 -17.39
CA THR A 97 11.04 7.96 -16.59
C THR A 97 11.45 7.79 -15.13
N MET A 98 12.24 8.72 -14.61
CA MET A 98 12.65 8.72 -13.19
C MET A 98 11.50 9.14 -12.30
N LEU A 99 11.11 8.26 -11.40
CA LEU A 99 10.12 8.55 -10.35
C LEU A 99 10.85 8.75 -9.03
N GLU A 100 10.40 9.73 -8.26
CA GLU A 100 10.82 9.92 -6.88
C GLU A 100 9.56 10.25 -6.05
N GLU A 101 9.30 9.44 -5.04
CA GLU A 101 8.27 9.74 -4.04
C GLU A 101 8.94 10.17 -2.74
N LYS A 102 8.38 11.17 -2.10
CA LYS A 102 8.81 11.68 -0.79
C LYS A 102 7.62 11.78 0.12
N GLN A 103 7.67 11.10 1.25
CA GLN A 103 6.72 11.37 2.32
C GLN A 103 7.07 12.71 2.98
N LEU A 104 6.10 13.60 3.06
CA LEU A 104 6.28 14.95 3.58
C LEU A 104 6.04 15.01 5.09
N LYS A 105 4.95 14.40 5.53
CA LYS A 105 4.55 14.30 6.93
C LYS A 105 3.62 13.11 7.11
N PHE A 106 3.73 12.41 8.23
CA PHE A 106 2.82 11.31 8.51
C PHE A 106 2.49 11.19 10.00
N HIS A 107 1.38 10.54 10.28
CA HIS A 107 0.95 10.07 11.59
C HIS A 107 0.64 8.59 11.52
N THR A 108 0.93 7.86 12.59
CA THR A 108 0.70 6.42 12.68
C THR A 108 -0.09 6.10 13.93
N ASP A 109 -1.22 5.44 13.76
CA ASP A 109 -1.99 4.82 14.83
C ASP A 109 -1.79 3.30 14.79
N ARG A 110 -1.62 2.69 15.95
CA ARG A 110 -1.41 1.25 16.08
C ARG A 110 -2.23 0.67 17.21
N TYR A 111 -2.81 -0.49 16.95
CA TYR A 111 -3.38 -1.34 17.98
C TYR A 111 -2.98 -2.81 17.72
N GLY A 112 -2.19 -3.40 18.62
CA GLY A 112 -1.71 -4.79 18.46
C GLY A 112 -0.96 -4.98 17.13
N ASN A 113 -1.53 -5.80 16.27
CA ASN A 113 -0.98 -6.19 14.97
C ASN A 113 -1.58 -5.43 13.79
N ILE A 114 -2.37 -4.40 14.01
CA ILE A 114 -2.90 -3.53 12.94
C ILE A 114 -2.39 -2.10 13.11
N ALA A 115 -2.20 -1.41 11.99
CA ALA A 115 -1.83 -0.01 11.99
C ALA A 115 -2.50 0.75 10.84
N HIS A 116 -2.73 2.04 11.08
CA HIS A 116 -3.12 3.02 10.08
C HIS A 116 -2.07 4.10 9.99
N ILE A 117 -1.64 4.42 8.79
CA ILE A 117 -0.71 5.51 8.51
C ILE A 117 -1.40 6.52 7.60
N TRP A 118 -1.54 7.74 8.07
CA TRP A 118 -2.02 8.89 7.30
C TRP A 118 -0.80 9.72 6.91
N SER A 119 -0.47 9.73 5.62
CA SER A 119 0.77 10.32 5.14
C SER A 119 0.52 11.28 3.99
N SER A 120 1.13 12.45 4.02
CA SER A 120 1.21 13.32 2.85
C SER A 120 2.47 13.01 2.05
N TYR A 121 2.35 13.08 0.74
CA TYR A 121 3.43 12.76 -0.20
C TYR A 121 3.61 13.83 -1.27
N ALA A 122 4.78 13.84 -1.89
CA ALA A 122 5.04 14.49 -3.16
C ALA A 122 5.68 13.48 -4.13
N LEU A 123 5.17 13.43 -5.36
CA LEU A 123 5.67 12.59 -6.43
C LEU A 123 6.33 13.46 -7.50
N TYR A 124 7.54 13.10 -7.88
CA TYR A 124 8.32 13.73 -8.94
C TYR A 124 8.49 12.77 -10.11
N SER A 125 8.52 13.34 -11.31
CA SER A 125 8.81 12.67 -12.57
C SER A 125 9.90 13.45 -13.26
N ASP A 126 11.07 12.83 -13.49
CA ASP A 126 12.25 13.47 -14.07
C ASP A 126 12.62 14.81 -13.35
N GLY A 127 12.57 14.77 -12.00
CA GLY A 127 12.89 15.91 -11.14
C GLY A 127 11.78 16.98 -11.03
N LYS A 128 10.69 16.88 -11.80
CA LYS A 128 9.56 17.80 -11.74
C LYS A 128 8.45 17.23 -10.86
N GLN A 129 7.98 18.01 -9.88
CA GLN A 129 6.82 17.61 -9.09
C GLN A 129 5.58 17.51 -9.97
N VAL A 130 4.97 16.32 -10.01
CA VAL A 130 3.79 16.01 -10.83
C VAL A 130 2.53 15.78 -10.01
N ALA A 131 2.68 15.42 -8.74
CA ALA A 131 1.57 15.27 -7.82
C ALA A 131 2.04 15.48 -6.38
N ARG A 132 1.11 15.82 -5.50
CA ARG A 132 1.20 15.66 -4.06
C ARG A 132 -0.20 15.42 -3.52
N GLY A 133 -0.29 14.87 -2.31
CA GLY A 133 -1.59 14.51 -1.76
C GLY A 133 -1.48 13.74 -0.46
N ILE A 134 -2.47 12.89 -0.23
CA ILE A 134 -2.56 12.05 0.97
C ILE A 134 -2.61 10.59 0.57
N ASN A 135 -1.85 9.77 1.31
CA ASN A 135 -1.96 8.32 1.36
C ASN A 135 -2.61 7.93 2.70
N SER A 136 -3.72 7.18 2.64
CA SER A 136 -4.30 6.45 3.76
C SER A 136 -3.89 4.99 3.63
N ILE A 137 -3.03 4.53 4.53
CA ILE A 137 -2.37 3.22 4.43
C ILE A 137 -2.84 2.34 5.58
N GLN A 138 -3.30 1.13 5.28
CA GLN A 138 -3.62 0.10 6.26
C GLN A 138 -2.52 -0.95 6.26
N ALA A 139 -2.12 -1.41 7.45
CA ALA A 139 -1.03 -2.36 7.59
C ALA A 139 -1.30 -3.40 8.68
N ILE A 140 -0.66 -4.56 8.52
CA ILE A 140 -0.69 -5.67 9.46
C ILE A 140 0.72 -6.11 9.83
N LYS A 141 0.90 -6.54 11.07
CA LYS A 141 2.14 -7.16 11.56
C LYS A 141 2.11 -8.66 11.24
N GLU A 142 3.09 -9.11 10.47
CA GLU A 142 3.38 -10.53 10.23
C GLU A 142 4.71 -10.93 10.88
N ALA A 143 5.07 -12.22 10.84
CA ALA A 143 6.30 -12.75 11.44
C ALA A 143 7.57 -12.03 10.92
N GLY A 144 7.59 -11.66 9.62
CA GLY A 144 8.74 -11.00 8.97
C GLY A 144 8.79 -9.48 9.12
N GLY A 145 7.74 -8.83 9.62
CA GLY A 145 7.64 -7.37 9.68
C GLY A 145 6.24 -6.84 9.39
N TRP A 146 6.12 -5.53 9.20
CA TRP A 146 4.87 -4.90 8.83
C TRP A 146 4.66 -4.93 7.32
N ARG A 147 3.44 -5.29 6.90
CA ARG A 147 3.04 -5.31 5.50
C ARG A 147 1.77 -4.49 5.29
N VAL A 148 1.66 -3.91 4.12
CA VAL A 148 0.53 -3.08 3.72
C VAL A 148 -0.61 -3.95 3.19
N THR A 149 -1.82 -3.75 3.70
CA THR A 149 -3.05 -4.45 3.27
C THR A 149 -3.86 -3.63 2.28
N GLY A 150 -3.65 -2.32 2.22
CA GLY A 150 -4.30 -1.44 1.25
C GLY A 150 -3.80 0.00 1.37
N ILE A 151 -3.88 0.71 0.24
CA ILE A 151 -3.53 2.12 0.15
C ILE A 151 -4.67 2.85 -0.58
N MET A 152 -5.21 3.90 0.05
CA MET A 152 -6.08 4.86 -0.64
C MET A 152 -5.29 6.15 -0.85
N VAL A 153 -5.28 6.64 -2.08
CA VAL A 153 -4.50 7.79 -2.51
C VAL A 153 -5.44 8.86 -3.04
N GLN A 154 -5.30 10.08 -2.55
CA GLN A 154 -5.94 11.24 -3.19
C GLN A 154 -4.90 12.32 -3.44
N ALA A 155 -4.69 12.68 -4.70
CA ALA A 155 -3.90 13.83 -5.08
C ALA A 155 -4.65 15.13 -4.75
N GLU A 156 -3.92 16.20 -4.42
CA GLU A 156 -4.52 17.52 -4.31
C GLU A 156 -5.06 18.00 -5.67
N SER A 157 -6.05 18.86 -5.61
CA SER A 157 -6.62 19.53 -6.77
C SER A 157 -6.94 20.99 -6.44
N ALA A 158 -7.36 21.78 -7.41
CA ALA A 158 -7.80 23.15 -7.17
C ALA A 158 -8.97 23.22 -6.15
N THR A 159 -9.85 22.19 -6.15
CA THR A 159 -11.01 22.10 -5.24
C THR A 159 -10.68 21.43 -3.91
N ALA A 160 -9.54 20.73 -3.81
CA ALA A 160 -9.06 20.08 -2.57
C ALA A 160 -7.54 20.28 -2.43
N PRO A 161 -7.08 21.50 -2.11
CA PRO A 161 -5.67 21.78 -1.91
C PRO A 161 -5.17 21.10 -0.63
N LEU A 162 -3.90 20.65 -0.64
CA LEU A 162 -3.31 20.00 0.53
C LEU A 162 -3.16 21.01 1.69
N PRO A 163 -3.85 20.78 2.83
CA PRO A 163 -3.79 21.69 3.97
C PRO A 163 -2.37 21.87 4.53
N LYS A 164 -2.02 23.08 4.98
CA LYS A 164 -0.68 23.41 5.53
C LYS A 164 -0.23 22.45 6.64
N LYS A 165 -1.16 21.93 7.46
CA LYS A 165 -0.85 20.98 8.55
C LYS A 165 -0.21 19.68 8.05
N TYR A 166 -0.37 19.32 6.76
CA TYR A 166 0.20 18.14 6.11
C TYR A 166 1.49 18.44 5.33
N LEU A 167 1.93 19.67 5.31
CA LEU A 167 3.22 20.05 4.74
C LEU A 167 4.31 19.99 5.81
N PRO A 168 5.58 19.72 5.42
CA PRO A 168 6.70 19.89 6.35
C PRO A 168 6.69 21.33 6.84
N TYR A 169 7.11 21.54 8.10
CA TYR A 169 7.28 22.89 8.62
C TYR A 169 8.25 23.63 7.71
N GLY A 170 7.72 24.54 6.89
CA GLY A 170 8.54 25.38 6.02
C GLY A 170 9.51 26.16 6.86
N ARG A 171 10.80 26.18 6.50
CA ARG A 171 11.62 27.33 6.85
C ARG A 171 10.87 28.53 6.28
N GLN A 172 10.42 29.41 7.15
CA GLN A 172 9.98 30.73 6.72
C GLN A 172 11.21 31.35 6.04
N ALA A 173 11.10 31.57 4.75
CA ALA A 173 12.07 32.34 3.99
C ALA A 173 11.92 33.80 4.38
#